data_5e7357f1860b0122b3e6f80fd31e8e17
#
_entry.id   5e7357f1860b0122b3e6f80fd31e8e17
#
_cell.length_a   1.000
_cell.length_b   1.000
_cell.length_c   1.000
_cell.angle_alpha   90.00
_cell.angle_beta   90.00
_cell.angle_gamma   90.00
#
_symmetry.space_group_name_H-M   'P 1'
#
loop_
_entity.id
_entity.type
_entity.pdbx_description
1 polymer ?
#
loop_
_entity_poly.entity_id
_entity_poly.type
_entity_poly.pdbx_seq_one_letter_code
_entity_poly.pdbx_strand_id
1 'polypeptide(L)'
;IDIQHIAAFSQPEAIEYARTTVEESRETGQKQGFFKKGRATYAYMIKPNDDGSFLIVIMDATRDAAAVTSFMRYSAWFGFGCIVVYILILAGLCNIAIRPFVQNMENQKRFITNAGHELKTPIAIISANAEAIEMLNGQSQWTDSILKQVRRLSNLIQDLIMLSKMGERSQVDLVITDVNFSETVKTVADSFQQLAIDAEKTLTTAIADNVMLKGDSKCLYELVNILVDNAVKYCDDGGSIEVALRRSRLGNGVVLDVSNTYVDGANVDYSRFFERFYRGDVSHNSQKAGYGIGLSMAEELTKLMGGKIFATYKGQRITFTVRLG
;
A
#
# COMPACT_ATOMS: atom_id res chain seq x y z
N ILE A 1 -1.97 -57.82 -51.22
CA ILE A 1 -1.06 -56.74 -50.84
C ILE A 1 0.22 -56.92 -51.59
N ASP A 2 0.46 -56.00 -52.51
CA ASP A 2 1.70 -55.97 -53.29
C ASP A 2 2.71 -55.04 -52.51
N ILE A 3 3.89 -55.58 -52.22
CA ILE A 3 4.88 -54.89 -51.38
C ILE A 3 6.11 -54.60 -52.22
N GLN A 4 6.33 -53.35 -52.53
CA GLN A 4 7.50 -52.87 -53.24
C GLN A 4 8.47 -52.17 -52.34
N HIS A 5 9.74 -52.53 -52.29
CA HIS A 5 10.88 -51.91 -51.59
C HIS A 5 10.73 -51.78 -50.08
N ILE A 6 10.89 -52.86 -49.35
CA ILE A 6 10.99 -52.80 -47.89
C ILE A 6 12.39 -53.14 -47.42
N ALA A 7 13.10 -52.16 -46.81
CA ALA A 7 14.42 -52.39 -46.21
C ALA A 7 14.33 -52.63 -44.67
N ALA A 8 13.21 -52.26 -44.01
CA ALA A 8 13.14 -52.19 -42.54
C ALA A 8 12.10 -53.16 -41.89
N PHE A 9 11.27 -53.82 -42.70
CA PHE A 9 10.22 -54.74 -42.21
C PHE A 9 10.31 -56.07 -42.91
N SER A 10 10.03 -57.15 -42.19
CA SER A 10 9.70 -58.45 -42.82
C SER A 10 8.34 -58.33 -43.51
N GLN A 11 8.12 -59.13 -44.53
CA GLN A 11 6.86 -59.11 -45.32
C GLN A 11 5.61 -59.31 -44.45
N PRO A 12 5.59 -60.20 -43.44
CA PRO A 12 4.46 -60.37 -42.51
C PRO A 12 4.19 -59.12 -41.64
N GLU A 13 5.25 -58.49 -41.13
CA GLU A 13 5.15 -57.29 -40.26
C GLU A 13 4.62 -56.10 -41.05
N ALA A 14 5.06 -55.93 -42.27
CA ALA A 14 4.56 -54.84 -43.15
C ALA A 14 3.07 -54.95 -43.41
N ILE A 15 2.57 -56.16 -43.61
CA ILE A 15 1.16 -56.44 -43.80
C ILE A 15 0.36 -56.14 -42.56
N GLU A 16 0.88 -56.51 -41.36
CA GLU A 16 0.23 -56.24 -40.09
C GLU A 16 0.14 -54.74 -39.83
N TYR A 17 1.24 -53.99 -39.96
CA TYR A 17 1.24 -52.53 -39.80
C TYR A 17 0.35 -51.83 -40.81
N ALA A 18 0.37 -52.27 -42.08
CA ALA A 18 -0.50 -51.70 -43.10
C ALA A 18 -1.99 -51.89 -42.76
N ARG A 19 -2.36 -53.06 -42.23
CA ARG A 19 -3.73 -53.37 -41.85
C ARG A 19 -4.17 -52.53 -40.64
N THR A 20 -3.37 -52.48 -39.57
CA THR A 20 -3.63 -51.67 -38.37
C THR A 20 -3.77 -50.19 -38.73
N THR A 21 -2.86 -49.65 -39.54
CA THR A 21 -2.87 -48.25 -39.94
C THR A 21 -4.09 -47.87 -40.79
N VAL A 22 -4.59 -48.78 -41.65
CA VAL A 22 -5.84 -48.56 -42.41
C VAL A 22 -7.05 -48.59 -41.49
N GLU A 23 -7.09 -49.50 -40.50
CA GLU A 23 -8.19 -49.57 -39.54
C GLU A 23 -8.25 -48.30 -38.69
N GLU A 24 -7.13 -47.84 -38.12
CA GLU A 24 -7.03 -46.57 -37.39
C GLU A 24 -7.41 -45.38 -38.26
N SER A 25 -6.98 -45.35 -39.55
CA SER A 25 -7.34 -44.29 -40.48
C SER A 25 -8.84 -44.26 -40.78
N ARG A 26 -9.50 -45.41 -40.80
CA ARG A 26 -10.96 -45.46 -40.99
C ARG A 26 -11.73 -44.96 -39.78
N GLU A 27 -11.23 -45.23 -38.56
CA GLU A 27 -11.86 -44.76 -37.31
C GLU A 27 -11.59 -43.27 -37.04
N THR A 28 -10.37 -42.80 -37.27
CA THR A 28 -9.95 -41.43 -36.92
C THR A 28 -10.05 -40.44 -38.06
N GLY A 29 -10.18 -40.93 -39.32
CA GLY A 29 -10.13 -40.07 -40.52
C GLY A 29 -8.73 -39.55 -40.87
N GLN A 30 -7.70 -39.92 -40.11
CA GLN A 30 -6.32 -39.48 -40.39
C GLN A 30 -5.68 -40.27 -41.51
N LYS A 31 -5.25 -39.57 -42.56
CA LYS A 31 -4.58 -40.15 -43.72
C LYS A 31 -3.06 -40.16 -43.65
N GLN A 32 -2.48 -39.55 -42.63
CA GLN A 32 -1.04 -39.49 -42.41
C GLN A 32 -0.72 -39.44 -40.90
N GLY A 33 0.43 -39.96 -40.50
CA GLY A 33 0.84 -39.99 -39.12
C GLY A 33 2.24 -40.53 -38.90
N PHE A 34 2.60 -40.72 -37.63
CA PHE A 34 3.87 -41.32 -37.22
C PHE A 34 3.60 -42.50 -36.31
N PHE A 35 4.41 -43.54 -36.43
CA PHE A 35 4.43 -44.63 -35.46
C PHE A 35 5.86 -44.99 -35.09
N LYS A 36 6.04 -45.62 -33.93
CA LYS A 36 7.35 -46.06 -33.44
C LYS A 36 7.44 -47.57 -33.47
N LYS A 37 8.57 -48.09 -33.96
CA LYS A 37 8.94 -49.49 -33.85
C LYS A 37 10.33 -49.61 -33.25
N GLY A 38 10.43 -50.09 -32.01
CA GLY A 38 11.69 -50.12 -31.24
C GLY A 38 12.27 -48.69 -31.06
N ARG A 39 13.42 -48.44 -31.66
CA ARG A 39 14.09 -47.12 -31.64
C ARG A 39 13.86 -46.27 -32.87
N ALA A 40 13.18 -46.78 -33.88
CA ALA A 40 12.94 -46.10 -35.13
C ALA A 40 11.53 -45.46 -35.15
N THR A 41 11.42 -44.29 -35.78
CA THR A 41 10.16 -43.57 -36.01
C THR A 41 9.86 -43.58 -37.50
N TYR A 42 8.70 -44.07 -37.88
CA TYR A 42 8.23 -44.14 -39.25
C TYR A 42 7.09 -43.18 -39.47
N ALA A 43 7.11 -42.49 -40.62
CA ALA A 43 6.00 -41.71 -41.11
C ALA A 43 5.18 -42.57 -42.06
N TYR A 44 3.86 -42.48 -42.04
CA TYR A 44 3.00 -43.14 -42.98
C TYR A 44 2.04 -42.17 -43.66
N MET A 45 1.67 -42.50 -44.91
CA MET A 45 0.63 -41.80 -45.65
C MET A 45 -0.24 -42.85 -46.33
N ILE A 46 -1.55 -42.67 -46.24
CA ILE A 46 -2.57 -43.55 -46.83
C ILE A 46 -3.30 -42.78 -47.95
N LYS A 47 -3.28 -43.31 -49.17
CA LYS A 47 -4.04 -42.79 -50.29
C LYS A 47 -5.04 -43.83 -50.74
N PRO A 48 -6.36 -43.56 -50.72
CA PRO A 48 -7.35 -44.45 -51.33
C PRO A 48 -7.24 -44.38 -52.86
N ASN A 49 -7.38 -45.52 -53.53
CA ASN A 49 -7.47 -45.62 -54.96
C ASN A 49 -8.94 -45.74 -55.36
N ASP A 50 -9.23 -45.48 -56.63
CA ASP A 50 -10.60 -45.54 -57.24
C ASP A 50 -11.19 -46.95 -57.27
N ASP A 51 -10.37 -47.97 -57.20
CA ASP A 51 -10.74 -49.41 -57.19
C ASP A 51 -11.06 -49.93 -55.75
N GLY A 52 -11.09 -49.08 -54.76
CA GLY A 52 -11.32 -49.46 -53.34
C GLY A 52 -10.10 -50.02 -52.63
N SER A 53 -8.94 -50.07 -53.28
CA SER A 53 -7.65 -50.39 -52.63
C SER A 53 -7.02 -49.20 -51.98
N PHE A 54 -6.03 -49.43 -51.11
CA PHE A 54 -5.27 -48.37 -50.42
C PHE A 54 -3.79 -48.46 -50.76
N LEU A 55 -3.20 -47.35 -51.20
CA LEU A 55 -1.75 -47.22 -51.28
C LEU A 55 -1.22 -46.65 -49.89
N ILE A 56 -0.36 -47.44 -49.29
CA ILE A 56 0.29 -47.03 -48.01
C ILE A 56 1.77 -46.83 -48.32
N VAL A 57 2.25 -45.61 -48.05
CA VAL A 57 3.65 -45.28 -48.12
C VAL A 57 4.19 -45.16 -46.72
N ILE A 58 5.21 -45.94 -46.36
CA ILE A 58 5.90 -45.91 -45.08
C ILE A 58 7.34 -45.46 -45.33
N MET A 59 7.80 -44.45 -44.63
CA MET A 59 9.12 -43.90 -44.77
C MET A 59 9.80 -43.84 -43.39
N ASP A 60 11.09 -44.15 -43.34
CA ASP A 60 11.88 -43.98 -42.11
C ASP A 60 12.12 -42.49 -41.86
N ALA A 61 11.48 -41.98 -40.81
CA ALA A 61 11.57 -40.61 -40.35
C ALA A 61 12.40 -40.48 -39.07
N THR A 62 13.18 -41.51 -38.72
CA THR A 62 13.92 -41.54 -37.42
C THR A 62 14.90 -40.38 -37.27
N ARG A 63 15.62 -40.04 -38.33
CA ARG A 63 16.57 -38.90 -38.31
C ARG A 63 15.85 -37.59 -38.18
N ASP A 64 14.78 -37.39 -38.87
CA ASP A 64 14.01 -36.13 -38.85
C ASP A 64 13.32 -35.95 -37.52
N ALA A 65 12.70 -36.99 -36.97
CA ALA A 65 12.10 -36.98 -35.64
C ALA A 65 13.15 -36.74 -34.53
N ALA A 66 14.34 -37.34 -34.63
CA ALA A 66 15.44 -37.09 -33.70
C ALA A 66 15.99 -35.68 -33.82
N ALA A 67 16.07 -35.13 -35.02
CA ALA A 67 16.49 -33.73 -35.26
C ALA A 67 15.51 -32.74 -34.64
N VAL A 68 14.21 -32.94 -34.86
CA VAL A 68 13.15 -32.09 -34.26
C VAL A 68 13.16 -32.15 -32.74
N THR A 69 13.24 -33.37 -32.15
CA THR A 69 13.29 -33.51 -30.68
C THR A 69 14.56 -32.89 -30.06
N SER A 70 15.69 -33.03 -30.75
CA SER A 70 16.93 -32.40 -30.31
C SER A 70 16.85 -30.87 -30.39
N PHE A 71 16.31 -30.35 -31.51
CA PHE A 71 16.08 -28.91 -31.69
C PHE A 71 15.16 -28.34 -30.59
N MET A 72 14.02 -29.00 -30.33
CA MET A 72 13.10 -28.58 -29.26
C MET A 72 13.78 -28.58 -27.89
N ARG A 73 14.59 -29.60 -27.59
CA ARG A 73 15.34 -29.68 -26.33
C ARG A 73 16.36 -28.54 -26.18
N TYR A 74 17.16 -28.29 -27.24
CA TYR A 74 18.13 -27.19 -27.21
C TYR A 74 17.46 -25.83 -27.14
N SER A 75 16.37 -25.63 -27.87
CA SER A 75 15.60 -24.38 -27.80
C SER A 75 15.00 -24.14 -26.41
N ALA A 76 14.49 -25.19 -25.75
CA ALA A 76 13.98 -25.10 -24.40
C ALA A 76 15.07 -24.75 -23.39
N TRP A 77 16.24 -25.38 -23.46
CA TRP A 77 17.38 -25.06 -22.60
C TRP A 77 17.94 -23.64 -22.85
N PHE A 78 18.00 -23.22 -24.10
CA PHE A 78 18.41 -21.87 -24.46
C PHE A 78 17.43 -20.84 -23.93
N GLY A 79 16.13 -21.06 -24.14
CA GLY A 79 15.07 -20.19 -23.60
C GLY A 79 15.11 -20.09 -22.08
N PHE A 80 15.28 -21.22 -21.38
CA PHE A 80 15.47 -21.23 -19.92
C PHE A 80 16.69 -20.42 -19.48
N GLY A 81 17.82 -20.59 -20.17
CA GLY A 81 19.05 -19.81 -19.89
C GLY A 81 18.84 -18.30 -20.06
N CYS A 82 18.16 -17.90 -21.13
CA CYS A 82 17.83 -16.49 -21.36
C CYS A 82 16.92 -15.90 -20.26
N ILE A 83 15.93 -16.66 -19.78
CA ILE A 83 15.06 -16.24 -18.68
C ILE A 83 15.86 -16.05 -17.40
N VAL A 84 16.75 -16.97 -17.06
CA VAL A 84 17.60 -16.86 -15.85
C VAL A 84 18.48 -15.61 -15.93
N VAL A 85 19.15 -15.38 -17.06
CA VAL A 85 20.00 -14.19 -17.28
C VAL A 85 19.16 -12.91 -17.16
N TYR A 86 17.99 -12.88 -17.75
CA TYR A 86 17.05 -11.73 -17.65
C TYR A 86 16.66 -11.42 -16.20
N ILE A 87 16.31 -12.45 -15.41
CA ILE A 87 15.97 -12.30 -13.99
C ILE A 87 17.17 -11.74 -13.20
N LEU A 88 18.37 -12.24 -13.45
CA LEU A 88 19.59 -11.75 -12.77
C LEU A 88 19.90 -10.29 -13.10
N ILE A 89 19.76 -9.90 -14.37
CA ILE A 89 19.92 -8.50 -14.80
C ILE A 89 18.87 -7.62 -14.13
N LEU A 90 17.62 -8.06 -14.13
CA LEU A 90 16.52 -7.30 -13.51
C LEU A 90 16.73 -7.12 -12.00
N ALA A 91 17.14 -8.18 -11.30
CA ALA A 91 17.46 -8.13 -9.87
C ALA A 91 18.65 -7.18 -9.58
N GLY A 92 19.69 -7.20 -10.43
CA GLY A 92 20.82 -6.28 -10.34
C GLY A 92 20.41 -4.82 -10.54
N LEU A 93 19.63 -4.53 -11.59
CA LEU A 93 19.12 -3.19 -11.88
C LEU A 93 18.19 -2.68 -10.75
N CYS A 94 17.29 -3.53 -10.24
CA CYS A 94 16.46 -3.18 -9.10
C CYS A 94 17.29 -2.80 -7.87
N ASN A 95 18.32 -3.56 -7.55
CA ASN A 95 19.20 -3.23 -6.42
C ASN A 95 19.94 -1.91 -6.62
N ILE A 96 20.45 -1.66 -7.82
CA ILE A 96 21.20 -0.42 -8.14
C ILE A 96 20.27 0.80 -8.11
N ALA A 97 19.03 0.67 -8.60
CA ALA A 97 18.07 1.78 -8.65
C ALA A 97 17.38 2.05 -7.30
N ILE A 98 17.00 1.01 -6.56
CA ILE A 98 16.20 1.13 -5.33
C ILE A 98 17.08 1.51 -4.13
N ARG A 99 18.27 0.96 -3.99
CA ARG A 99 19.16 1.23 -2.84
C ARG A 99 19.46 2.73 -2.62
N PRO A 100 19.88 3.52 -3.62
CA PRO A 100 20.16 4.93 -3.41
C PRO A 100 18.88 5.71 -3.04
N PHE A 101 17.72 5.30 -3.53
CA PHE A 101 16.44 5.92 -3.18
C PHE A 101 16.09 5.69 -1.71
N VAL A 102 16.21 4.45 -1.23
CA VAL A 102 15.99 4.10 0.19
C VAL A 102 17.00 4.84 1.08
N GLN A 103 18.29 4.87 0.72
CA GLN A 103 19.33 5.57 1.47
C GLN A 103 19.09 7.09 1.53
N ASN A 104 18.64 7.70 0.44
CA ASN A 104 18.28 9.12 0.43
C ASN A 104 17.09 9.41 1.36
N MET A 105 16.07 8.55 1.37
CA MET A 105 14.95 8.70 2.30
C MET A 105 15.39 8.57 3.77
N GLU A 106 16.24 7.60 4.09
CA GLU A 106 16.78 7.44 5.45
C GLU A 106 17.66 8.63 5.85
N ASN A 107 18.55 9.10 4.98
CA ASN A 107 19.39 10.26 5.23
C ASN A 107 18.54 11.53 5.45
N GLN A 108 17.49 11.74 4.66
CA GLN A 108 16.58 12.85 4.82
C GLN A 108 15.86 12.80 6.19
N LYS A 109 15.40 11.62 6.60
CA LYS A 109 14.76 11.42 7.92
C LYS A 109 15.74 11.70 9.06
N ARG A 110 16.94 11.13 9.00
CA ARG A 110 17.99 11.38 10.01
C ARG A 110 18.36 12.85 10.10
N PHE A 111 18.45 13.53 8.96
CA PHE A 111 18.71 14.98 8.91
C PHE A 111 17.61 15.76 9.62
N ILE A 112 16.33 15.46 9.37
CA ILE A 112 15.19 16.12 10.03
C ILE A 112 15.23 15.88 11.54
N THR A 113 15.47 14.64 11.97
CA THR A 113 15.55 14.29 13.40
C THR A 113 16.69 15.03 14.11
N ASN A 114 17.89 15.00 13.53
CA ASN A 114 19.06 15.65 14.10
C ASN A 114 18.93 17.18 14.12
N ALA A 115 18.48 17.77 12.99
CA ALA A 115 18.21 19.21 12.92
C ALA A 115 17.15 19.65 13.96
N GLY A 116 16.12 18.82 14.14
CA GLY A 116 15.10 19.10 15.16
C GLY A 116 15.66 19.10 16.59
N HIS A 117 16.56 18.18 16.92
CA HIS A 117 17.24 18.19 18.22
C HIS A 117 18.16 19.41 18.39
N GLU A 118 18.93 19.76 17.35
CA GLU A 118 19.83 20.90 17.36
C GLU A 118 19.08 22.25 17.41
N LEU A 119 17.87 22.33 16.87
CA LEU A 119 17.04 23.52 16.93
C LEU A 119 16.31 23.69 18.27
N LYS A 120 16.09 22.63 19.03
CA LYS A 120 15.42 22.67 20.32
C LYS A 120 16.16 23.51 21.37
N THR A 121 17.48 23.42 21.38
CA THR A 121 18.35 24.16 22.31
C THR A 121 18.31 25.69 22.12
N PRO A 122 18.56 26.24 20.89
CA PRO A 122 18.50 27.70 20.70
C PRO A 122 17.10 28.26 20.95
N ILE A 123 16.05 27.51 20.63
CA ILE A 123 14.66 27.91 20.88
C ILE A 123 14.39 28.01 22.39
N ALA A 124 14.86 27.04 23.18
CA ALA A 124 14.74 27.10 24.65
C ALA A 124 15.49 28.29 25.24
N ILE A 125 16.67 28.65 24.69
CA ILE A 125 17.43 29.83 25.11
C ILE A 125 16.66 31.12 24.78
N ILE A 126 16.07 31.21 23.60
CA ILE A 126 15.26 32.39 23.21
C ILE A 126 14.03 32.52 24.12
N SER A 127 13.36 31.39 24.44
CA SER A 127 12.24 31.38 25.40
C SER A 127 12.66 31.91 26.77
N ALA A 128 13.73 31.34 27.33
CA ALA A 128 14.23 31.72 28.65
C ALA A 128 14.64 33.19 28.69
N ASN A 129 15.29 33.72 27.66
CA ASN A 129 15.65 35.13 27.57
C ASN A 129 14.43 36.05 27.49
N ALA A 130 13.41 35.69 26.71
CA ALA A 130 12.17 36.46 26.63
C ALA A 130 11.40 36.45 27.97
N GLU A 131 11.32 35.29 28.62
CA GLU A 131 10.74 35.15 29.95
C GLU A 131 11.50 35.96 31.01
N ALA A 132 12.85 35.96 30.96
CA ALA A 132 13.68 36.78 31.87
C ALA A 132 13.46 38.29 31.65
N ILE A 133 13.29 38.73 30.40
CA ILE A 133 12.95 40.14 30.07
C ILE A 133 11.58 40.48 30.65
N GLU A 134 10.57 39.61 30.55
CA GLU A 134 9.26 39.85 31.18
C GLU A 134 9.32 39.90 32.69
N MET A 135 10.14 39.06 33.32
CA MET A 135 10.32 39.07 34.77
C MET A 135 10.98 40.37 35.25
N LEU A 136 11.94 40.93 34.50
CA LEU A 136 12.68 42.11 34.89
C LEU A 136 11.96 43.43 34.57
N ASN A 137 11.27 43.48 33.42
CA ASN A 137 10.70 44.71 32.87
C ASN A 137 9.16 44.71 32.80
N GLY A 138 8.51 43.63 33.23
CA GLY A 138 7.08 43.39 33.05
C GLY A 138 6.74 42.86 31.64
N GLN A 139 5.52 42.41 31.50
CA GLN A 139 5.00 41.92 30.20
C GLN A 139 4.95 43.03 29.18
N SER A 140 5.43 42.74 27.97
CA SER A 140 5.35 43.64 26.84
C SER A 140 4.74 42.91 25.64
N GLN A 141 4.10 43.67 24.77
CA GLN A 141 3.55 43.12 23.50
C GLN A 141 4.65 42.45 22.63
N TRP A 142 5.90 42.89 22.74
CA TRP A 142 7.03 42.33 22.02
C TRP A 142 7.47 40.98 22.58
N THR A 143 7.61 40.86 23.90
CA THR A 143 7.98 39.60 24.56
C THR A 143 6.88 38.54 24.39
N ASP A 144 5.62 38.92 24.54
CA ASP A 144 4.47 38.04 24.25
C ASP A 144 4.47 37.53 22.81
N SER A 145 4.76 38.41 21.83
CA SER A 145 4.90 38.02 20.46
C SER A 145 6.05 37.04 20.22
N ILE A 146 7.23 37.29 20.82
CA ILE A 146 8.38 36.39 20.73
C ILE A 146 8.04 35.03 21.33
N LEU A 147 7.46 34.97 22.50
CA LEU A 147 7.09 33.72 23.18
C LEU A 147 6.03 32.90 22.38
N LYS A 148 5.08 33.60 21.77
CA LYS A 148 4.13 32.94 20.85
C LYS A 148 4.82 32.31 19.64
N GLN A 149 5.77 33.03 19.01
CA GLN A 149 6.50 32.48 17.85
C GLN A 149 7.44 31.34 18.26
N VAL A 150 8.09 31.43 19.42
CA VAL A 150 8.94 30.37 19.99
C VAL A 150 8.12 29.10 20.23
N ARG A 151 6.96 29.21 20.89
CA ARG A 151 6.05 28.06 21.08
C ARG A 151 5.60 27.45 19.76
N ARG A 152 5.25 28.31 18.80
CA ARG A 152 4.85 27.87 17.45
C ARG A 152 5.97 27.11 16.76
N LEU A 153 7.23 27.60 16.82
CA LEU A 153 8.38 26.94 16.20
C LEU A 153 8.72 25.61 16.89
N SER A 154 8.64 25.57 18.23
CA SER A 154 8.82 24.34 19.00
C SER A 154 7.84 23.23 18.60
N ASN A 155 6.56 23.56 18.45
CA ASN A 155 5.55 22.61 18.01
C ASN A 155 5.83 22.11 16.60
N LEU A 156 6.19 23.00 15.66
CA LEU A 156 6.56 22.61 14.29
C LEU A 156 7.71 21.59 14.27
N ILE A 157 8.75 21.85 15.06
CA ILE A 157 9.91 20.95 15.14
C ILE A 157 9.51 19.60 15.74
N GLN A 158 8.67 19.59 16.76
CA GLN A 158 8.16 18.34 17.34
C GLN A 158 7.36 17.53 16.33
N ASP A 159 6.48 18.18 15.59
CA ASP A 159 5.68 17.55 14.53
C ASP A 159 6.57 16.96 13.43
N LEU A 160 7.62 17.70 13.01
CA LEU A 160 8.58 17.22 12.02
C LEU A 160 9.40 16.01 12.50
N ILE A 161 9.87 16.05 13.77
CA ILE A 161 10.60 14.92 14.38
C ILE A 161 9.69 13.70 14.48
N MET A 162 8.44 13.89 14.90
CA MET A 162 7.48 12.81 15.05
C MET A 162 7.17 12.18 13.69
N LEU A 163 6.92 13.00 12.67
CA LEU A 163 6.70 12.53 11.30
C LEU A 163 7.91 11.75 10.75
N SER A 164 9.13 12.21 11.04
CA SER A 164 10.37 11.51 10.66
C SER A 164 10.48 10.13 11.32
N LYS A 165 10.21 10.06 12.62
CA LYS A 165 10.27 8.81 13.41
C LYS A 165 9.17 7.81 13.04
N MET A 166 7.96 8.28 12.67
CA MET A 166 6.87 7.41 12.27
C MET A 166 7.18 6.61 11.00
N GLY A 167 7.90 7.22 10.05
CA GLY A 167 8.34 6.51 8.85
C GLY A 167 9.39 5.41 9.12
N GLU A 168 9.98 5.33 10.31
CA GLU A 168 10.90 4.27 10.75
C GLU A 168 10.21 3.16 11.55
N ARG A 169 9.07 3.48 12.19
CA ARG A 169 8.30 2.48 12.94
C ARG A 169 7.70 1.47 11.95
N SER A 170 8.26 0.29 11.94
CA SER A 170 7.60 -0.87 11.35
C SER A 170 6.52 -1.35 12.31
N GLN A 171 5.56 -2.12 11.83
CA GLN A 171 4.55 -2.76 12.71
C GLN A 171 5.18 -3.61 13.83
N VAL A 172 6.46 -3.97 13.68
CA VAL A 172 7.24 -4.75 14.66
C VAL A 172 7.59 -3.94 15.92
N ASP A 173 7.65 -2.60 15.83
CA ASP A 173 8.01 -1.72 16.95
C ASP A 173 6.81 -1.29 17.80
N LEU A 174 5.58 -1.69 17.41
CA LEU A 174 4.36 -1.37 18.14
C LEU A 174 4.18 -2.29 19.35
N VAL A 175 3.86 -1.71 20.49
CA VAL A 175 3.47 -2.47 21.68
C VAL A 175 1.96 -2.74 21.62
N ILE A 176 1.60 -3.81 20.90
CA ILE A 176 0.19 -4.17 20.72
C ILE A 176 -0.35 -4.80 22.00
N THR A 177 -1.34 -4.13 22.58
CA THR A 177 -2.08 -4.59 23.78
C THR A 177 -3.58 -4.48 23.55
N ASP A 178 -4.37 -5.07 24.42
CA ASP A 178 -5.82 -4.83 24.45
C ASP A 178 -6.06 -3.48 25.13
N VAL A 179 -6.51 -2.49 24.36
CA VAL A 179 -6.75 -1.11 24.79
C VAL A 179 -8.25 -0.85 24.90
N ASN A 180 -8.70 -0.27 26.01
CA ASN A 180 -10.04 0.27 26.12
C ASN A 180 -10.11 1.59 25.35
N PHE A 181 -10.49 1.50 24.07
CA PHE A 181 -10.50 2.65 23.19
C PHE A 181 -11.59 3.67 23.56
N SER A 182 -12.69 3.23 24.19
CA SER A 182 -13.72 4.14 24.73
C SER A 182 -13.12 5.09 25.77
N GLU A 183 -12.30 4.58 26.69
CA GLU A 183 -11.64 5.37 27.72
C GLU A 183 -10.61 6.33 27.12
N THR A 184 -9.84 5.86 26.13
CA THR A 184 -8.88 6.71 25.40
C THR A 184 -9.57 7.89 24.73
N VAL A 185 -10.65 7.63 23.97
CA VAL A 185 -11.40 8.68 23.27
C VAL A 185 -12.04 9.65 24.26
N LYS A 186 -12.61 9.13 25.36
CA LYS A 186 -13.20 9.97 26.42
C LYS A 186 -12.15 10.87 27.06
N THR A 187 -11.01 10.31 27.47
CA THR A 187 -9.91 11.07 28.12
C THR A 187 -9.42 12.20 27.23
N VAL A 188 -9.23 11.94 25.93
CA VAL A 188 -8.82 12.98 25.00
C VAL A 188 -9.93 14.02 24.82
N ALA A 189 -11.18 13.62 24.56
CA ALA A 189 -12.27 14.56 24.39
C ALA A 189 -12.45 15.47 25.61
N ASP A 190 -12.39 14.91 26.82
CA ASP A 190 -12.50 15.66 28.08
C ASP A 190 -11.36 16.69 28.22
N SER A 191 -10.13 16.37 27.76
CA SER A 191 -9.00 17.32 27.82
C SER A 191 -9.18 18.54 26.91
N PHE A 192 -9.99 18.44 25.84
CA PHE A 192 -10.30 19.54 24.94
C PHE A 192 -11.59 20.31 25.30
N GLN A 193 -12.35 19.84 26.31
CA GLN A 193 -13.62 20.46 26.67
C GLN A 193 -13.48 21.94 27.06
N GLN A 194 -12.50 22.26 27.94
CA GLN A 194 -12.28 23.63 28.36
C GLN A 194 -11.78 24.49 27.17
N LEU A 195 -10.90 23.96 26.34
CA LEU A 195 -10.39 24.68 25.19
C LEU A 195 -11.49 25.00 24.17
N ALA A 196 -12.44 24.10 23.99
CA ALA A 196 -13.61 24.33 23.13
C ALA A 196 -14.52 25.43 23.70
N ILE A 197 -14.77 25.40 25.02
CA ILE A 197 -15.56 26.45 25.73
C ILE A 197 -14.89 27.81 25.61
N ASP A 198 -13.58 27.89 25.85
CA ASP A 198 -12.80 29.15 25.77
C ASP A 198 -12.79 29.72 24.33
N ALA A 199 -12.96 28.84 23.32
CA ALA A 199 -13.10 29.21 21.91
C ALA A 199 -14.57 29.41 21.49
N GLU A 200 -15.51 29.49 22.44
CA GLU A 200 -16.96 29.65 22.19
C GLU A 200 -17.55 28.53 21.28
N LYS A 201 -17.02 27.30 21.36
CA LYS A 201 -17.44 26.12 20.59
C LYS A 201 -18.07 25.08 21.50
N THR A 202 -19.02 24.31 20.94
CA THR A 202 -19.66 23.22 21.67
C THR A 202 -19.02 21.88 21.28
N LEU A 203 -18.46 21.15 22.26
CA LEU A 203 -17.92 19.82 22.06
C LEU A 203 -18.86 18.79 22.69
N THR A 204 -19.33 17.82 21.90
CA THR A 204 -20.21 16.74 22.33
C THR A 204 -19.59 15.38 22.02
N THR A 205 -19.91 14.37 22.82
CA THR A 205 -19.40 13.03 22.69
C THR A 205 -20.51 11.99 22.58
N ALA A 206 -20.36 11.02 21.67
CA ALA A 206 -21.25 9.86 21.50
C ALA A 206 -20.39 8.58 21.47
N ILE A 207 -19.90 8.18 22.63
CA ILE A 207 -18.89 7.12 22.78
C ILE A 207 -19.59 5.84 23.27
N ALA A 208 -19.52 4.76 22.46
CA ALA A 208 -20.00 3.44 22.88
C ALA A 208 -19.11 2.89 24.01
N ASP A 209 -19.72 2.27 25.02
CA ASP A 209 -19.02 1.76 26.18
C ASP A 209 -18.18 0.50 25.86
N ASN A 210 -17.05 0.36 26.55
CA ASN A 210 -16.20 -0.83 26.54
C ASN A 210 -15.82 -1.33 25.13
N VAL A 211 -15.46 -0.42 24.24
CA VAL A 211 -14.92 -0.75 22.93
C VAL A 211 -13.46 -1.12 23.09
N MET A 212 -13.15 -2.42 23.10
CA MET A 212 -11.79 -2.94 23.16
C MET A 212 -11.20 -3.06 21.76
N LEU A 213 -9.94 -2.66 21.60
CA LEU A 213 -9.20 -2.73 20.36
C LEU A 213 -7.76 -3.20 20.63
N LYS A 214 -7.25 -4.10 19.78
CA LYS A 214 -5.81 -4.45 19.80
C LYS A 214 -5.02 -3.36 19.09
N GLY A 215 -4.12 -2.72 19.83
CA GLY A 215 -3.33 -1.62 19.28
C GLY A 215 -2.29 -1.08 20.28
N ASP A 216 -1.48 -0.15 19.81
CA ASP A 216 -0.55 0.59 20.64
C ASP A 216 -1.29 1.77 21.29
N SER A 217 -1.33 1.79 22.62
CA SER A 217 -2.09 2.79 23.38
C SER A 217 -1.64 4.22 23.12
N LYS A 218 -0.32 4.44 22.90
CA LYS A 218 0.24 5.77 22.60
C LYS A 218 -0.15 6.24 21.22
N CYS A 219 -0.10 5.32 20.23
CA CYS A 219 -0.51 5.63 18.86
C CYS A 219 -2.01 5.95 18.79
N LEU A 220 -2.84 5.19 19.51
CA LEU A 220 -4.29 5.42 19.58
C LEU A 220 -4.62 6.76 20.25
N TYR A 221 -3.96 7.06 21.36
CA TYR A 221 -4.13 8.35 22.04
C TYR A 221 -3.77 9.52 21.12
N GLU A 222 -2.60 9.46 20.47
CA GLU A 222 -2.11 10.51 19.59
C GLU A 222 -3.00 10.70 18.35
N LEU A 223 -3.52 9.60 17.77
CA LEU A 223 -4.47 9.65 16.66
C LEU A 223 -5.73 10.44 17.04
N VAL A 224 -6.32 10.14 18.19
CA VAL A 224 -7.52 10.84 18.67
C VAL A 224 -7.19 12.29 18.97
N ASN A 225 -6.06 12.55 19.63
CA ASN A 225 -5.58 13.89 20.00
C ASN A 225 -5.44 14.79 18.75
N ILE A 226 -4.80 14.30 17.70
CA ILE A 226 -4.65 15.03 16.43
C ILE A 226 -6.01 15.38 15.80
N LEU A 227 -6.95 14.44 15.79
CA LEU A 227 -8.25 14.65 15.15
C LEU A 227 -9.12 15.62 15.94
N VAL A 228 -9.11 15.54 17.29
CA VAL A 228 -9.88 16.45 18.14
C VAL A 228 -9.27 17.85 18.12
N ASP A 229 -7.92 17.96 18.21
CA ASP A 229 -7.23 19.25 18.06
C ASP A 229 -7.54 19.92 16.73
N ASN A 230 -7.50 19.15 15.64
CA ASN A 230 -7.88 19.63 14.32
C ASN A 230 -9.33 20.14 14.29
N ALA A 231 -10.27 19.39 14.86
CA ALA A 231 -11.67 19.78 14.92
C ALA A 231 -11.87 21.08 15.74
N VAL A 232 -11.20 21.23 16.88
CA VAL A 232 -11.27 22.47 17.68
C VAL A 232 -10.68 23.66 16.94
N LYS A 233 -9.53 23.49 16.26
CA LYS A 233 -8.86 24.57 15.52
C LYS A 233 -9.65 25.08 14.30
N TYR A 234 -10.24 24.15 13.54
CA TYR A 234 -10.87 24.46 12.27
C TYR A 234 -12.40 24.54 12.30
N CYS A 235 -13.03 24.25 13.45
CA CYS A 235 -14.45 24.50 13.66
C CYS A 235 -14.72 26.00 13.49
N ASP A 236 -15.85 26.35 12.87
CA ASP A 236 -16.34 27.71 12.77
C ASP A 236 -16.58 28.32 14.16
N ASP A 237 -16.55 29.64 14.24
CA ASP A 237 -16.85 30.37 15.48
C ASP A 237 -18.31 30.11 15.90
N GLY A 238 -18.54 29.82 17.20
CA GLY A 238 -19.84 29.39 17.69
C GLY A 238 -20.30 28.02 17.19
N GLY A 239 -19.42 27.28 16.50
CA GLY A 239 -19.73 26.01 15.87
C GLY A 239 -19.76 24.83 16.86
N SER A 240 -20.07 23.64 16.31
CA SER A 240 -20.16 22.40 17.10
C SER A 240 -19.21 21.33 16.61
N ILE A 241 -18.63 20.61 17.56
CA ILE A 241 -17.71 19.49 17.39
C ILE A 241 -18.39 18.25 17.97
N GLU A 242 -18.30 17.13 17.28
CA GLU A 242 -18.85 15.87 17.75
C GLU A 242 -17.77 14.77 17.61
N VAL A 243 -17.55 14.04 18.69
CA VAL A 243 -16.64 12.88 18.73
C VAL A 243 -17.49 11.64 18.99
N ALA A 244 -17.60 10.76 18.00
CA ALA A 244 -18.41 9.55 18.06
C ALA A 244 -17.54 8.30 17.89
N LEU A 245 -17.69 7.35 18.83
CA LEU A 245 -17.05 6.03 18.75
C LEU A 245 -18.12 4.94 18.75
N ARG A 246 -18.03 4.04 17.77
CA ARG A 246 -18.95 2.92 17.64
C ARG A 246 -18.26 1.65 17.18
N ARG A 247 -18.83 0.50 17.46
CA ARG A 247 -18.38 -0.76 16.87
C ARG A 247 -18.77 -0.81 15.39
N SER A 248 -17.93 -1.40 14.56
CA SER A 248 -18.25 -1.61 13.14
C SER A 248 -19.44 -2.55 13.00
N ARG A 249 -20.31 -2.28 12.03
CA ARG A 249 -21.39 -3.20 11.67
C ARG A 249 -20.91 -4.42 10.87
N LEU A 250 -19.71 -4.35 10.32
CA LEU A 250 -19.06 -5.38 9.50
C LEU A 250 -17.84 -5.91 10.26
N GLY A 251 -17.99 -6.89 11.14
CA GLY A 251 -16.89 -7.56 11.85
C GLY A 251 -16.51 -6.92 13.20
N ASN A 252 -15.33 -7.29 13.72
CA ASN A 252 -14.84 -6.92 15.06
C ASN A 252 -14.18 -5.52 15.11
N GLY A 253 -14.28 -4.72 14.06
CA GLY A 253 -13.65 -3.41 13.97
C GLY A 253 -14.37 -2.30 14.73
N VAL A 254 -13.70 -1.16 14.84
CA VAL A 254 -14.22 0.07 15.45
C VAL A 254 -14.22 1.22 14.45
N VAL A 255 -15.12 2.16 14.63
CA VAL A 255 -15.22 3.38 13.82
C VAL A 255 -15.23 4.58 14.77
N LEU A 256 -14.25 5.45 14.59
CA LEU A 256 -14.16 6.76 15.24
C LEU A 256 -14.52 7.82 14.21
N ASP A 257 -15.50 8.63 14.49
CA ASP A 257 -15.90 9.80 13.71
C ASP A 257 -15.63 11.06 14.54
N VAL A 258 -14.82 11.98 14.01
CA VAL A 258 -14.62 13.31 14.59
C VAL A 258 -15.12 14.32 13.57
N SER A 259 -16.13 15.10 13.93
CA SER A 259 -16.77 16.06 13.01
C SER A 259 -16.86 17.44 13.61
N ASN A 260 -16.74 18.46 12.76
CA ASN A 260 -16.96 19.84 13.15
C ASN A 260 -17.71 20.63 12.06
N THR A 261 -18.36 21.72 12.47
CA THR A 261 -18.94 22.67 11.53
C THR A 261 -17.83 23.35 10.73
N TYR A 262 -18.05 23.46 9.41
CA TYR A 262 -17.15 24.09 8.46
C TYR A 262 -17.95 24.58 7.25
N VAL A 263 -18.43 25.83 7.33
CA VAL A 263 -19.36 26.42 6.35
C VAL A 263 -18.71 26.56 4.97
N ASP A 264 -17.45 26.99 4.92
CA ASP A 264 -16.72 27.24 3.67
C ASP A 264 -16.19 25.96 2.99
N GLY A 265 -16.60 24.79 3.45
CA GLY A 265 -16.07 23.51 2.99
C GLY A 265 -16.57 23.03 1.63
N ALA A 266 -17.56 23.65 0.99
CA ALA A 266 -18.24 23.09 -0.19
C ALA A 266 -17.33 22.87 -1.42
N ASN A 267 -16.28 23.68 -1.59
CA ASN A 267 -15.39 23.68 -2.76
C ASN A 267 -13.97 23.20 -2.44
N VAL A 268 -13.77 22.48 -1.34
CA VAL A 268 -12.46 22.03 -0.88
C VAL A 268 -12.17 20.61 -1.38
N ASP A 269 -10.97 20.37 -1.86
CA ASP A 269 -10.51 19.03 -2.24
C ASP A 269 -10.04 18.25 -1.02
N TYR A 270 -10.94 17.45 -0.46
CA TYR A 270 -10.68 16.63 0.72
C TYR A 270 -9.75 15.44 0.47
N SER A 271 -9.49 15.06 -0.78
CA SER A 271 -8.58 13.95 -1.10
C SER A 271 -7.14 14.27 -0.71
N ARG A 272 -6.79 15.56 -0.70
CA ARG A 272 -5.44 16.06 -0.41
C ARG A 272 -5.18 16.37 1.06
N PHE A 273 -6.19 16.26 1.93
CA PHE A 273 -6.06 16.63 3.35
C PHE A 273 -5.02 15.81 4.12
N PHE A 274 -4.69 14.63 3.62
CA PHE A 274 -3.68 13.74 4.18
C PHE A 274 -2.28 13.91 3.53
N GLU A 275 -2.16 14.80 2.52
CA GLU A 275 -0.84 15.17 1.98
C GLU A 275 -0.08 16.02 3.01
N ARG A 276 1.23 15.78 3.11
CA ARG A 276 2.10 16.55 4.01
C ARG A 276 2.17 18.01 3.58
N PHE A 277 2.06 18.93 4.53
CA PHE A 277 2.07 20.40 4.33
C PHE A 277 0.89 20.95 3.52
N TYR A 278 -0.09 20.13 3.20
CA TYR A 278 -1.29 20.60 2.52
C TYR A 278 -2.21 21.37 3.49
N ARG A 279 -2.74 22.50 3.03
CA ARG A 279 -3.73 23.33 3.72
C ARG A 279 -4.84 23.67 2.74
N GLY A 280 -6.07 23.40 3.13
CA GLY A 280 -7.26 23.65 2.29
C GLY A 280 -7.55 25.15 2.09
N ASP A 281 -7.08 26.01 3.01
CA ASP A 281 -7.22 27.45 2.90
C ASP A 281 -6.09 28.07 2.07
N VAL A 282 -6.43 28.58 0.89
CA VAL A 282 -5.56 29.41 0.05
C VAL A 282 -5.32 30.80 0.66
N SER A 283 -6.17 31.21 1.60
CA SER A 283 -5.97 32.46 2.36
C SER A 283 -4.88 32.19 3.42
N HIS A 284 -3.72 32.81 3.24
CA HIS A 284 -2.63 32.90 4.21
C HIS A 284 -3.05 33.60 5.55
N ASN A 285 -4.23 33.28 6.05
CA ASN A 285 -4.65 33.80 7.35
C ASN A 285 -3.83 33.06 8.42
N SER A 286 -2.68 33.65 8.73
CA SER A 286 -1.65 33.16 9.66
C SER A 286 -2.13 33.01 11.11
N GLN A 287 -3.38 33.36 11.41
CA GLN A 287 -3.96 33.29 12.74
C GLN A 287 -4.43 31.88 13.15
N LYS A 288 -4.86 31.03 12.21
CA LYS A 288 -5.18 29.61 12.51
C LYS A 288 -3.90 28.79 12.38
N ALA A 289 -3.28 28.51 13.51
CA ALA A 289 -1.99 27.81 13.62
C ALA A 289 -2.10 26.34 13.20
N GLY A 290 -1.56 25.99 12.02
CA GLY A 290 -1.41 24.59 11.58
C GLY A 290 -0.44 24.51 10.40
N TYR A 291 0.46 23.51 10.42
CA TYR A 291 1.50 23.34 9.37
C TYR A 291 1.11 22.33 8.30
N GLY A 292 -0.10 21.76 8.36
CA GLY A 292 -0.54 20.73 7.42
C GLY A 292 0.15 19.38 7.66
N ILE A 293 0.61 19.12 8.88
CA ILE A 293 1.30 17.87 9.26
C ILE A 293 0.37 16.93 10.03
N GLY A 294 -0.54 17.44 10.84
CA GLY A 294 -1.36 16.64 11.75
C GLY A 294 -2.17 15.54 11.05
N LEU A 295 -2.91 15.87 10.01
CA LEU A 295 -3.74 14.88 9.30
C LEU A 295 -2.90 13.83 8.56
N SER A 296 -1.76 14.18 8.00
CA SER A 296 -0.83 13.20 7.42
C SER A 296 -0.27 12.25 8.48
N MET A 297 -0.06 12.76 9.70
CA MET A 297 0.35 11.97 10.86
C MET A 297 -0.78 11.02 11.33
N ALA A 298 -2.01 11.50 11.37
CA ALA A 298 -3.18 10.66 11.67
C ALA A 298 -3.35 9.52 10.65
N GLU A 299 -3.09 9.79 9.38
CA GLU A 299 -3.10 8.76 8.33
C GLU A 299 -2.01 7.71 8.54
N GLU A 300 -0.78 8.12 8.82
CA GLU A 300 0.33 7.20 9.09
C GLU A 300 0.07 6.33 10.34
N LEU A 301 -0.41 6.93 11.45
CA LEU A 301 -0.80 6.17 12.66
C LEU A 301 -1.89 5.14 12.34
N THR A 302 -2.88 5.55 11.56
CA THR A 302 -3.97 4.66 11.15
C THR A 302 -3.46 3.50 10.30
N LYS A 303 -2.56 3.77 9.34
CA LYS A 303 -1.92 2.74 8.50
C LYS A 303 -1.06 1.77 9.31
N LEU A 304 -0.29 2.26 10.28
CA LEU A 304 0.51 1.43 11.18
C LEU A 304 -0.34 0.42 11.95
N MET A 305 -1.58 0.80 12.30
CA MET A 305 -2.53 -0.08 12.98
C MET A 305 -3.43 -0.89 12.01
N GLY A 306 -3.10 -0.91 10.71
CA GLY A 306 -3.85 -1.66 9.70
C GLY A 306 -5.22 -1.09 9.34
N GLY A 307 -5.48 0.17 9.73
CA GLY A 307 -6.76 0.85 9.51
C GLY A 307 -6.81 1.72 8.27
N LYS A 308 -7.91 2.47 8.16
CA LYS A 308 -8.14 3.48 7.11
C LYS A 308 -8.74 4.73 7.70
N ILE A 309 -8.30 5.89 7.22
CA ILE A 309 -8.86 7.22 7.53
C ILE A 309 -9.35 7.89 6.25
N PHE A 310 -10.43 8.62 6.33
CA PHE A 310 -10.93 9.43 5.22
C PHE A 310 -11.73 10.62 5.75
N ALA A 311 -11.85 11.66 4.94
CA ALA A 311 -12.62 12.86 5.22
C ALA A 311 -13.88 12.87 4.34
N THR A 312 -14.99 13.32 4.91
CA THR A 312 -16.26 13.53 4.18
C THR A 312 -16.85 14.88 4.58
N TYR A 313 -17.51 15.53 3.62
CA TYR A 313 -18.18 16.80 3.85
C TYR A 313 -19.66 16.67 3.50
N LYS A 314 -20.52 17.02 4.44
CA LYS A 314 -21.97 16.99 4.23
C LYS A 314 -22.67 17.95 5.20
N GLY A 315 -23.61 18.75 4.70
CA GLY A 315 -24.44 19.63 5.53
C GLY A 315 -23.61 20.62 6.36
N GLN A 316 -22.63 21.29 5.74
CA GLN A 316 -21.73 22.25 6.39
C GLN A 316 -20.89 21.67 7.54
N ARG A 317 -20.69 20.36 7.54
CA ARG A 317 -19.82 19.64 8.50
C ARG A 317 -18.79 18.82 7.76
N ILE A 318 -17.55 18.90 8.22
CA ILE A 318 -16.50 17.95 7.86
C ILE A 318 -16.45 16.85 8.90
N THR A 319 -16.25 15.63 8.46
CA THR A 319 -16.12 14.45 9.33
C THR A 319 -14.88 13.67 8.92
N PHE A 320 -13.99 13.47 9.86
CA PHE A 320 -12.86 12.54 9.73
C PHE A 320 -13.26 11.19 10.32
N THR A 321 -13.29 10.17 9.49
CA THR A 321 -13.66 8.80 9.87
C THR A 321 -12.46 7.90 9.89
N VAL A 322 -12.17 7.28 11.02
CA VAL A 322 -11.13 6.26 11.20
C VAL A 322 -11.79 4.90 11.38
N ARG A 323 -11.31 3.90 10.66
CA ARG A 323 -11.73 2.49 10.81
C ARG A 323 -10.53 1.65 11.18
N LEU A 324 -10.62 0.91 12.30
CA LEU A 324 -9.58 0.04 12.85
C LEU A 324 -10.16 -1.35 13.14
N GLY A 325 -9.35 -2.41 13.00
CA GLY A 325 -9.74 -3.78 13.32
C GLY A 325 -10.07 -4.66 12.15
#